data_d600cc0ef5ed89b0cee269d9ed6e6403
#
_entry.id   d600cc0ef5ed89b0cee269d9ed6e6403
#
_cell.length_a   1.000
_cell.length_b   1.000
_cell.length_c   1.000
_cell.angle_alpha   90.00
_cell.angle_beta   90.00
_cell.angle_gamma   90.00
#
_symmetry.space_group_name_H-M   'P 1'
#
loop_
_entity.id
_entity.type
_entity.pdbx_description
1 polymer ?
#
loop_
_entity_poly.entity_id
_entity_poly.type
_entity_poly.pdbx_seq_one_letter_code
_entity_poly.pdbx_strand_id
1 'polypeptide(L)'
;MEGKLLSISGNKLTIAVDDDLSIARISQLSNGKQPSVALTVDDNRHISRDQQKKIFALIHDLCNYTGDEPERWENEFKWRVQITFGIEPFSLSDCSVTVGNYMILTILDFLFEENIPFKTKLWDSLPEDFPRQRLCLVNRTCVICGRPHADLAHFKAVGIGRNRRKIDERKMYFFTLCRRCHQEQHRIGINSFMKKYHIKPIRLSDDDLIRFHILSKERLEELKNAE
;
A
#
# COMPACT_ATOMS: atom_id res chain seq x y z
N MET A 1 11.74 16.85 -15.81
CA MET A 1 11.18 17.10 -17.16
C MET A 1 9.67 17.15 -17.00
N GLU A 2 9.09 18.27 -17.24
CA GLU A 2 7.64 18.48 -17.18
C GLU A 2 7.07 18.43 -18.60
N GLY A 3 5.77 18.20 -18.71
CA GLY A 3 5.11 18.15 -20.01
C GLY A 3 3.59 18.17 -19.88
N LYS A 4 2.91 18.42 -20.98
CA LYS A 4 1.44 18.48 -21.04
C LYS A 4 0.89 17.31 -21.82
N LEU A 5 -0.11 16.64 -21.27
CA LEU A 5 -0.85 15.60 -21.98
C LEU A 5 -1.70 16.23 -23.09
N LEU A 6 -1.42 15.89 -24.35
CA LEU A 6 -2.12 16.42 -25.50
C LEU A 6 -3.30 15.53 -25.92
N SER A 7 -3.13 14.22 -25.89
CA SER A 7 -4.20 13.30 -26.27
C SER A 7 -4.04 11.91 -25.65
N ILE A 8 -5.17 11.21 -25.51
CA ILE A 8 -5.27 9.80 -25.09
C ILE A 8 -6.03 9.06 -26.19
N SER A 9 -5.46 7.98 -26.72
CA SER A 9 -6.12 7.10 -27.67
C SER A 9 -5.85 5.64 -27.33
N GLY A 10 -6.83 4.99 -26.71
CA GLY A 10 -6.68 3.65 -26.17
C GLY A 10 -5.56 3.58 -25.13
N ASN A 11 -4.50 2.83 -25.43
CA ASN A 11 -3.31 2.69 -24.58
C ASN A 11 -2.12 3.59 -25.00
N LYS A 12 -2.37 4.59 -25.87
CA LYS A 12 -1.35 5.55 -26.34
C LYS A 12 -1.59 6.92 -25.72
N LEU A 13 -0.51 7.50 -25.20
CA LEU A 13 -0.48 8.86 -24.65
C LEU A 13 0.42 9.72 -25.55
N THR A 14 -0.05 10.92 -25.91
CA THR A 14 0.77 11.94 -26.58
C THR A 14 1.01 13.07 -25.60
N ILE A 15 2.28 13.38 -25.36
CA ILE A 15 2.72 14.38 -24.39
C ILE A 15 3.65 15.36 -25.09
N ALA A 16 3.41 16.66 -24.91
CA ALA A 16 4.38 17.70 -25.21
C ALA A 16 5.25 17.92 -23.98
N VAL A 17 6.54 17.87 -24.15
CA VAL A 17 7.51 18.17 -23.06
C VAL A 17 8.06 19.57 -23.25
N ASP A 18 8.37 20.22 -22.12
CA ASP A 18 8.84 21.61 -22.15
C ASP A 18 10.34 21.74 -22.53
N ASP A 19 11.08 20.63 -22.53
CA ASP A 19 12.49 20.57 -22.89
C ASP A 19 12.71 19.95 -24.28
N ASP A 20 13.75 20.40 -24.98
CA ASP A 20 14.19 19.80 -26.24
C ASP A 20 14.74 18.39 -26.02
N LEU A 21 14.06 17.40 -26.59
CA LEU A 21 14.49 16.01 -26.53
C LEU A 21 15.58 15.71 -27.56
N SER A 22 16.79 15.40 -27.07
CA SER A 22 17.86 14.89 -27.94
C SER A 22 17.67 13.40 -28.20
N ILE A 23 17.24 13.05 -29.41
CA ILE A 23 17.08 11.66 -29.86
C ILE A 23 18.41 10.90 -29.75
N ALA A 24 19.54 11.55 -30.06
CA ALA A 24 20.87 10.96 -29.95
C ALA A 24 21.21 10.57 -28.49
N ARG A 25 20.90 11.43 -27.53
CA ARG A 25 21.13 11.18 -26.10
C ARG A 25 20.22 10.07 -25.57
N ILE A 26 18.95 10.06 -25.98
CA ILE A 26 18.00 9.01 -25.60
C ILE A 26 18.47 7.65 -26.15
N SER A 27 18.92 7.60 -27.40
CA SER A 27 19.44 6.40 -28.03
C SER A 27 20.70 5.86 -27.34
N GLN A 28 21.61 6.75 -26.90
CA GLN A 28 22.78 6.37 -26.11
C GLN A 28 22.40 5.78 -24.76
N LEU A 29 21.49 6.43 -24.04
CA LEU A 29 21.04 5.97 -22.71
C LEU A 29 20.29 4.63 -22.78
N SER A 30 19.55 4.39 -23.84
CA SER A 30 18.81 3.14 -24.04
C SER A 30 19.65 2.00 -24.65
N ASN A 31 20.93 2.25 -24.95
CA ASN A 31 21.86 1.29 -25.54
C ASN A 31 21.25 0.57 -26.79
N GLY A 32 20.61 1.33 -27.67
CA GLY A 32 19.96 0.84 -28.88
C GLY A 32 18.66 0.05 -28.65
N LYS A 33 18.19 -0.05 -27.42
CA LYS A 33 16.87 -0.65 -27.12
C LYS A 33 15.80 0.43 -27.09
N GLN A 34 14.54 0.03 -27.18
CA GLN A 34 13.44 0.95 -26.99
C GLN A 34 13.43 1.45 -25.54
N PRO A 35 13.55 2.76 -25.28
CA PRO A 35 13.57 3.29 -23.93
C PRO A 35 12.21 3.11 -23.24
N SER A 36 12.24 2.76 -21.97
CA SER A 36 11.05 2.82 -21.11
C SER A 36 10.99 4.17 -20.42
N VAL A 37 9.78 4.67 -20.22
CA VAL A 37 9.52 5.92 -19.50
C VAL A 37 8.52 5.65 -18.37
N ALA A 38 8.74 6.30 -17.22
CA ALA A 38 7.76 6.37 -16.16
C ALA A 38 7.05 7.73 -16.24
N LEU A 39 5.74 7.73 -16.15
CA LEU A 39 4.91 8.93 -16.20
C LEU A 39 4.13 9.06 -14.90
N THR A 40 4.23 10.24 -14.29
CA THR A 40 3.39 10.62 -13.16
C THR A 40 2.45 11.72 -13.61
N VAL A 41 1.15 11.51 -13.44
CA VAL A 41 0.15 12.52 -13.76
C VAL A 41 -0.10 13.35 -12.50
N ASP A 42 0.16 14.64 -12.59
CA ASP A 42 -0.22 15.58 -11.54
C ASP A 42 -1.73 15.84 -11.63
N ASP A 43 -2.44 15.54 -10.56
CA ASP A 43 -3.88 15.71 -10.51
C ASP A 43 -4.32 17.12 -10.06
N ASN A 44 -3.36 18.01 -9.80
CA ASN A 44 -3.57 19.40 -9.36
C ASN A 44 -4.46 19.55 -8.11
N ARG A 45 -4.73 18.45 -7.39
CA ARG A 45 -5.47 18.49 -6.12
C ARG A 45 -4.53 18.72 -4.96
N HIS A 46 -4.87 19.65 -4.11
CA HIS A 46 -4.14 19.90 -2.87
C HIS A 46 -4.48 18.87 -1.80
N ILE A 47 -3.54 18.63 -0.91
CA ILE A 47 -3.71 17.76 0.26
C ILE A 47 -4.99 18.12 1.02
N SER A 48 -5.79 17.12 1.34
CA SER A 48 -7.01 17.35 2.09
C SER A 48 -6.74 17.58 3.58
N ARG A 49 -7.65 18.30 4.23
CA ARG A 49 -7.61 18.49 5.70
C ARG A 49 -7.56 17.16 6.47
N ASP A 50 -8.21 16.14 5.94
CA ASP A 50 -8.25 14.83 6.60
C ASP A 50 -6.92 14.07 6.43
N GLN A 51 -6.24 14.22 5.29
CA GLN A 51 -4.87 13.71 5.13
C GLN A 51 -3.90 14.43 6.07
N GLN A 52 -3.95 15.75 6.16
CA GLN A 52 -3.12 16.53 7.09
C GLN A 52 -3.32 16.07 8.55
N LYS A 53 -4.59 16.03 9.01
CA LYS A 53 -4.91 15.56 10.36
C LYS A 53 -4.37 14.16 10.63
N LYS A 54 -4.44 13.27 9.64
CA LYS A 54 -3.95 11.90 9.77
C LYS A 54 -2.43 11.84 9.86
N ILE A 55 -1.72 12.58 9.03
CA ILE A 55 -0.25 12.69 9.09
C ILE A 55 0.17 13.12 10.50
N PHE A 56 -0.40 14.22 11.00
CA PHE A 56 -0.06 14.73 12.33
C PHE A 56 -0.49 13.78 13.46
N ALA A 57 -1.62 13.09 13.32
CA ALA A 57 -2.03 12.10 14.30
C ALA A 57 -1.08 10.89 14.37
N LEU A 58 -0.58 10.41 13.24
CA LEU A 58 0.42 9.34 13.18
C LEU A 58 1.77 9.79 13.77
N ILE A 59 2.21 11.01 13.43
CA ILE A 59 3.41 11.61 14.02
C ILE A 59 3.25 11.73 15.53
N HIS A 60 2.08 12.16 16.01
CA HIS A 60 1.80 12.27 17.44
C HIS A 60 1.79 10.89 18.14
N ASP A 61 1.23 9.87 17.50
CA ASP A 61 1.30 8.50 18.04
C ASP A 61 2.77 8.04 18.16
N LEU A 62 3.60 8.36 17.17
CA LEU A 62 5.04 8.08 17.20
C LEU A 62 5.76 8.83 18.32
N CYS A 63 5.50 10.14 18.47
CA CYS A 63 6.08 10.96 19.53
C CYS A 63 5.69 10.47 20.93
N ASN A 64 4.46 10.02 21.11
CA ASN A 64 4.02 9.42 22.37
C ASN A 64 4.79 8.12 22.71
N TYR A 65 5.30 7.43 21.71
CA TYR A 65 6.08 6.21 21.90
C TYR A 65 7.57 6.52 22.10
N THR A 66 8.14 7.43 21.32
CA THR A 66 9.58 7.75 21.33
C THR A 66 9.95 8.81 22.35
N GLY A 67 9.03 9.72 22.70
CA GLY A 67 9.31 10.91 23.51
C GLY A 67 9.95 12.07 22.73
N ASP A 68 10.04 11.96 21.42
CA ASP A 68 10.61 13.00 20.53
C ASP A 68 9.59 14.10 20.20
N GLU A 69 10.10 15.22 19.67
CA GLU A 69 9.30 16.34 19.22
C GLU A 69 8.66 16.09 17.84
N PRO A 70 7.40 16.51 17.63
CA PRO A 70 6.69 16.31 16.35
C PRO A 70 7.39 16.91 15.14
N GLU A 71 7.99 18.08 15.27
CA GLU A 71 8.70 18.78 14.19
C GLU A 71 9.88 17.95 13.67
N ARG A 72 10.60 17.26 14.55
CA ARG A 72 11.70 16.37 14.17
C ARG A 72 11.20 15.25 13.25
N TRP A 73 10.12 14.56 13.63
CA TRP A 73 9.58 13.47 12.85
C TRP A 73 8.90 13.95 11.55
N GLU A 74 8.25 15.12 11.57
CA GLU A 74 7.71 15.72 10.35
C GLU A 74 8.81 15.96 9.31
N ASN A 75 9.93 16.57 9.72
CA ASN A 75 11.07 16.85 8.86
C ASN A 75 11.75 15.55 8.37
N GLU A 76 11.91 14.57 9.23
CA GLU A 76 12.46 13.26 8.89
C GLU A 76 11.60 12.56 7.81
N PHE A 77 10.30 12.51 7.98
CA PHE A 77 9.43 11.88 6.98
C PHE A 77 9.32 12.68 5.69
N LYS A 78 9.33 13.99 5.73
CA LYS A 78 9.44 14.82 4.52
C LYS A 78 10.71 14.48 3.74
N TRP A 79 11.84 14.40 4.41
CA TRP A 79 13.10 14.03 3.79
C TRP A 79 13.06 12.62 3.19
N ARG A 80 12.54 11.63 3.91
CA ARG A 80 12.38 10.26 3.39
C ARG A 80 11.51 10.23 2.14
N VAL A 81 10.40 10.94 2.14
CA VAL A 81 9.49 11.04 0.98
C VAL A 81 10.21 11.66 -0.23
N GLN A 82 10.97 12.74 -0.02
CA GLN A 82 11.77 13.37 -1.09
C GLN A 82 12.76 12.39 -1.71
N ILE A 83 13.52 11.67 -0.88
CA ILE A 83 14.52 10.71 -1.37
C ILE A 83 13.87 9.51 -2.05
N THR A 84 12.82 8.94 -1.44
CA THR A 84 12.20 7.70 -1.94
C THR A 84 11.45 7.91 -3.25
N PHE A 85 10.77 9.05 -3.39
CA PHE A 85 9.92 9.33 -4.56
C PHE A 85 10.51 10.36 -5.53
N GLY A 86 11.70 10.89 -5.24
CA GLY A 86 12.41 11.84 -6.11
C GLY A 86 11.65 13.17 -6.28
N ILE A 87 11.03 13.67 -5.22
CA ILE A 87 10.26 14.92 -5.25
C ILE A 87 10.98 16.07 -4.57
N GLU A 88 10.70 17.28 -5.04
CA GLU A 88 11.24 18.52 -4.46
C GLU A 88 10.72 18.76 -3.03
N PRO A 89 11.41 19.61 -2.24
CA PRO A 89 10.94 20.01 -0.91
C PRO A 89 9.51 20.57 -0.97
N PHE A 90 8.68 20.15 -0.02
CA PHE A 90 7.26 20.50 -0.01
C PHE A 90 6.77 20.87 1.40
N SER A 91 5.63 21.56 1.43
CA SER A 91 4.90 21.87 2.66
C SER A 91 3.62 21.03 2.76
N LEU A 92 3.30 20.56 3.96
CA LEU A 92 2.04 19.87 4.22
C LEU A 92 0.82 20.82 4.22
N SER A 93 1.03 22.13 4.06
CA SER A 93 -0.08 23.08 3.95
C SER A 93 -0.74 23.07 2.57
N ASP A 94 0.05 22.74 1.51
CA ASP A 94 -0.35 22.94 0.11
C ASP A 94 0.16 21.89 -0.88
N CYS A 95 0.88 20.86 -0.41
CA CYS A 95 1.34 19.80 -1.30
C CYS A 95 0.18 19.07 -1.99
N SER A 96 0.49 18.31 -3.04
CA SER A 96 -0.52 17.52 -3.74
C SER A 96 -1.10 16.38 -2.87
N VAL A 97 -2.30 15.89 -3.23
CA VAL A 97 -2.90 14.69 -2.63
C VAL A 97 -1.95 13.51 -2.70
N THR A 98 -1.23 13.37 -3.81
CA THR A 98 -0.25 12.29 -4.03
C THR A 98 0.88 12.37 -3.02
N VAL A 99 1.46 13.55 -2.80
CA VAL A 99 2.52 13.76 -1.79
C VAL A 99 2.00 13.50 -0.38
N GLY A 100 0.78 13.93 -0.07
CA GLY A 100 0.10 13.60 1.19
C GLY A 100 -0.03 12.10 1.41
N ASN A 101 -0.35 11.34 0.36
CA ASN A 101 -0.41 9.87 0.40
C ASN A 101 0.98 9.26 0.62
N TYR A 102 2.02 9.78 -0.03
CA TYR A 102 3.40 9.33 0.20
C TYR A 102 3.84 9.54 1.64
N MET A 103 3.49 10.69 2.24
CA MET A 103 3.75 10.92 3.67
C MET A 103 3.09 9.87 4.55
N ILE A 104 1.79 9.60 4.35
CA ILE A 104 1.06 8.60 5.13
C ILE A 104 1.69 7.21 4.96
N LEU A 105 2.04 6.83 3.72
CA LEU A 105 2.72 5.57 3.40
C LEU A 105 4.03 5.43 4.16
N THR A 106 4.91 6.42 4.02
CA THR A 106 6.25 6.39 4.62
C THR A 106 6.20 6.32 6.15
N ILE A 107 5.25 7.05 6.77
CA ILE A 107 5.07 6.98 8.23
C ILE A 107 4.58 5.58 8.63
N LEU A 108 3.62 5.03 7.91
CA LEU A 108 3.08 3.70 8.21
C LEU A 108 4.11 2.59 8.03
N ASP A 109 4.89 2.63 6.95
CA ASP A 109 5.97 1.68 6.72
C ASP A 109 6.94 1.69 7.89
N PHE A 110 7.36 2.88 8.33
CA PHE A 110 8.23 3.04 9.49
C PHE A 110 7.61 2.49 10.78
N LEU A 111 6.37 2.86 11.09
CA LEU A 111 5.68 2.37 12.29
C LEU A 111 5.55 0.84 12.30
N PHE A 112 5.34 0.24 11.15
CA PHE A 112 5.25 -1.21 11.01
C PHE A 112 6.62 -1.89 11.09
N GLU A 113 7.64 -1.37 10.44
CA GLU A 113 9.00 -1.91 10.46
C GLU A 113 9.57 -1.92 11.87
N GLU A 114 9.34 -0.83 12.61
CA GLU A 114 9.83 -0.66 13.99
C GLU A 114 8.87 -1.26 15.04
N ASN A 115 7.77 -1.89 14.62
CA ASN A 115 6.72 -2.42 15.50
C ASN A 115 6.16 -1.39 16.50
N ILE A 116 6.07 -0.14 16.09
CA ILE A 116 5.55 0.96 16.93
C ILE A 116 4.03 0.94 16.92
N PRO A 117 3.38 0.85 18.10
CA PRO A 117 1.93 0.85 18.19
C PRO A 117 1.36 2.25 17.93
N PHE A 118 0.29 2.32 17.17
CA PHE A 118 -0.43 3.57 16.92
C PHE A 118 -1.93 3.41 17.18
N LYS A 119 -2.58 4.49 17.60
CA LYS A 119 -4.02 4.54 17.94
C LYS A 119 -4.86 5.13 16.82
N THR A 120 -4.22 5.87 15.91
CA THR A 120 -4.88 6.57 14.81
C THR A 120 -5.68 5.60 13.95
N LYS A 121 -6.97 5.88 13.77
CA LYS A 121 -7.84 5.11 12.88
C LYS A 121 -7.47 5.42 11.43
N LEU A 122 -6.84 4.47 10.78
CA LEU A 122 -6.29 4.66 9.43
C LEU A 122 -7.33 4.60 8.31
N TRP A 123 -8.51 4.08 8.60
CA TRP A 123 -9.24 3.34 7.61
C TRP A 123 -10.20 4.16 6.76
N ASP A 124 -10.59 5.34 7.20
CA ASP A 124 -11.62 6.14 6.52
C ASP A 124 -11.05 7.14 5.51
N SER A 125 -9.74 7.23 5.37
CA SER A 125 -9.08 8.28 4.56
C SER A 125 -7.87 7.82 3.75
N LEU A 126 -7.64 6.51 3.63
CA LEU A 126 -6.62 5.99 2.71
C LEU A 126 -7.23 5.77 1.33
N PRO A 127 -6.48 6.06 0.24
CA PRO A 127 -6.91 5.74 -1.11
C PRO A 127 -7.33 4.28 -1.24
N GLU A 128 -8.30 3.99 -2.11
CA GLU A 128 -8.80 2.63 -2.33
C GLU A 128 -7.73 1.65 -2.82
N ASP A 129 -6.73 2.15 -3.51
CA ASP A 129 -5.59 1.45 -4.08
C ASP A 129 -4.40 1.34 -3.13
N PHE A 130 -4.52 1.89 -1.91
CA PHE A 130 -3.46 1.82 -0.92
C PHE A 130 -3.15 0.37 -0.51
N PRO A 131 -1.88 -0.08 -0.51
CA PRO A 131 -1.49 -1.46 -0.22
C PRO A 131 -1.60 -1.85 1.28
N ARG A 132 -2.51 -1.23 1.99
CA ARG A 132 -2.76 -1.40 3.42
C ARG A 132 -2.93 -2.86 3.82
N GLN A 133 -3.75 -3.61 3.07
CA GLN A 133 -3.99 -5.03 3.36
C GLN A 133 -2.70 -5.83 3.22
N ARG A 134 -1.89 -5.49 2.21
CA ARG A 134 -0.58 -6.12 2.02
C ARG A 134 0.37 -5.78 3.17
N LEU A 135 0.40 -4.52 3.58
CA LEU A 135 1.22 -4.06 4.69
C LEU A 135 0.83 -4.78 6.00
N CYS A 136 -0.47 -4.86 6.30
CA CYS A 136 -0.98 -5.60 7.46
C CYS A 136 -0.66 -7.10 7.37
N LEU A 137 -0.69 -7.69 6.17
CA LEU A 137 -0.31 -9.09 5.96
C LEU A 137 1.18 -9.32 6.21
N VAL A 138 2.04 -8.44 5.68
CA VAL A 138 3.51 -8.51 5.89
C VAL A 138 3.84 -8.46 7.38
N ASN A 139 3.27 -7.51 8.09
CA ASN A 139 3.59 -7.24 9.49
C ASN A 139 2.72 -7.99 10.50
N ARG A 140 1.83 -8.88 10.02
CA ARG A 140 0.90 -9.62 10.88
C ARG A 140 0.13 -8.72 11.85
N THR A 141 -0.32 -7.58 11.36
CA THR A 141 -1.14 -6.62 12.11
C THR A 141 -2.60 -6.70 11.67
N CYS A 142 -3.49 -6.41 12.60
CA CYS A 142 -4.93 -6.44 12.33
C CYS A 142 -5.34 -5.29 11.42
N VAL A 143 -5.94 -5.60 10.27
CA VAL A 143 -6.40 -4.61 9.31
C VAL A 143 -7.49 -3.67 9.88
N ILE A 144 -8.14 -4.01 10.98
CA ILE A 144 -9.18 -3.20 11.64
C ILE A 144 -8.61 -2.28 12.71
N CYS A 145 -7.80 -2.80 13.63
CA CYS A 145 -7.40 -2.09 14.83
C CYS A 145 -5.88 -1.97 15.03
N GLY A 146 -5.08 -2.39 14.04
CA GLY A 146 -3.62 -2.27 14.07
C GLY A 146 -2.90 -3.17 15.09
N ARG A 147 -3.60 -4.03 15.85
CA ARG A 147 -2.94 -4.90 16.83
C ARG A 147 -1.99 -5.88 16.17
N PRO A 148 -0.79 -6.09 16.72
CA PRO A 148 0.17 -7.08 16.22
C PRO A 148 -0.34 -8.51 16.44
N HIS A 149 0.40 -9.48 15.89
CA HIS A 149 0.12 -10.92 15.98
C HIS A 149 -1.28 -11.30 15.44
N ALA A 150 -1.70 -10.65 14.35
CA ALA A 150 -2.96 -10.95 13.70
C ALA A 150 -2.90 -12.27 12.91
N ASP A 151 -3.99 -13.01 12.98
CA ASP A 151 -4.19 -14.25 12.21
C ASP A 151 -4.48 -13.91 10.74
N LEU A 152 -4.03 -14.78 9.84
CA LEU A 152 -4.44 -14.73 8.44
C LEU A 152 -5.90 -15.19 8.33
N ALA A 153 -6.74 -14.36 7.75
CA ALA A 153 -8.14 -14.66 7.49
C ALA A 153 -8.41 -14.76 5.99
N HIS A 154 -9.17 -15.80 5.59
CA HIS A 154 -9.62 -15.97 4.23
C HIS A 154 -10.96 -15.25 4.02
N PHE A 155 -11.11 -14.57 2.88
CA PHE A 155 -12.40 -13.94 2.52
C PHE A 155 -13.51 -14.97 2.37
N LYS A 156 -13.25 -16.06 1.65
CA LYS A 156 -14.18 -17.20 1.61
C LYS A 156 -13.72 -18.24 2.62
N ALA A 157 -14.56 -18.53 3.59
CA ALA A 157 -14.28 -19.61 4.52
C ALA A 157 -14.03 -20.92 3.74
N VAL A 158 -12.93 -21.57 4.04
CA VAL A 158 -12.68 -22.93 3.61
C VAL A 158 -13.65 -23.80 4.40
N GLY A 159 -14.80 -24.18 3.79
CA GLY A 159 -15.90 -24.85 4.49
C GLY A 159 -15.45 -26.06 5.29
N ILE A 160 -16.13 -26.32 6.40
CA ILE A 160 -15.94 -27.49 7.24
C ILE A 160 -16.08 -28.74 6.35
N GLY A 161 -15.07 -29.60 6.36
CA GLY A 161 -15.06 -30.85 5.58
C GLY A 161 -14.35 -30.79 4.23
N ARG A 162 -13.87 -29.65 3.77
CA ARG A 162 -13.00 -29.59 2.58
C ARG A 162 -11.57 -29.95 2.95
N ASN A 163 -10.96 -30.83 2.17
CA ASN A 163 -9.54 -31.16 2.32
C ASN A 163 -8.68 -29.94 1.97
N ARG A 164 -8.10 -29.30 3.00
CA ARG A 164 -7.23 -28.12 2.86
C ARG A 164 -6.06 -28.35 1.90
N ARG A 165 -5.60 -29.59 1.75
CA ARG A 165 -4.53 -29.95 0.81
C ARG A 165 -4.93 -29.88 -0.66
N LYS A 166 -6.24 -29.76 -0.96
CA LYS A 166 -6.76 -29.65 -2.33
C LYS A 166 -7.16 -28.23 -2.73
N ILE A 167 -6.90 -27.25 -1.86
CA ILE A 167 -7.26 -25.87 -2.10
C ILE A 167 -6.12 -25.21 -2.87
N ASP A 168 -6.47 -24.41 -3.86
CA ASP A 168 -5.54 -23.54 -4.57
C ASP A 168 -5.60 -22.14 -3.95
N GLU A 169 -4.67 -21.87 -3.05
CA GLU A 169 -4.56 -20.60 -2.34
C GLU A 169 -4.24 -19.42 -3.28
N ARG A 170 -3.68 -19.68 -4.47
CA ARG A 170 -3.42 -18.64 -5.48
C ARG A 170 -4.71 -17.94 -5.94
N LYS A 171 -5.84 -18.63 -5.83
CA LYS A 171 -7.18 -18.14 -6.21
C LYS A 171 -7.95 -17.52 -5.05
N MET A 172 -7.35 -17.46 -3.87
CA MET A 172 -8.01 -16.93 -2.68
C MET A 172 -7.65 -15.49 -2.37
N TYR A 173 -8.51 -14.86 -1.58
CA TYR A 173 -8.31 -13.49 -1.09
C TYR A 173 -8.10 -13.52 0.41
N PHE A 174 -7.18 -12.66 0.88
CA PHE A 174 -6.67 -12.65 2.23
C PHE A 174 -6.75 -11.27 2.88
N PHE A 175 -6.80 -11.25 4.19
CA PHE A 175 -6.60 -10.11 5.07
C PHE A 175 -6.20 -10.60 6.47
N THR A 176 -5.80 -9.71 7.36
CA THR A 176 -5.35 -10.09 8.71
C THR A 176 -6.29 -9.54 9.78
N LEU A 177 -6.63 -10.37 10.76
CA LEU A 177 -7.47 -10.01 11.89
C LEU A 177 -6.87 -10.48 13.21
N CYS A 178 -6.86 -9.60 14.23
CA CYS A 178 -6.62 -10.06 15.59
C CYS A 178 -7.79 -10.93 16.07
N ARG A 179 -7.57 -11.72 17.11
CA ARG A 179 -8.55 -12.68 17.64
C ARG A 179 -9.93 -12.06 17.87
N ARG A 180 -9.99 -10.85 18.43
CA ARG A 180 -11.26 -10.14 18.69
C ARG A 180 -12.00 -9.77 17.41
N CYS A 181 -11.31 -9.19 16.43
CA CYS A 181 -11.92 -8.81 15.17
C CYS A 181 -12.30 -10.04 14.33
N HIS A 182 -11.54 -11.13 14.44
CA HIS A 182 -11.86 -12.40 13.78
C HIS A 182 -13.13 -13.05 14.37
N GLN A 183 -13.27 -13.02 15.70
CA GLN A 183 -14.51 -13.47 16.35
C GLN A 183 -15.73 -12.62 15.95
N GLU A 184 -15.55 -11.29 15.85
CA GLU A 184 -16.60 -10.42 15.36
C GLU A 184 -16.98 -10.75 13.92
N GLN A 185 -16.00 -10.98 13.03
CA GLN A 185 -16.25 -11.41 11.65
C GLN A 185 -17.08 -12.69 11.59
N HIS A 186 -16.78 -13.68 12.41
CA HIS A 186 -17.59 -14.90 12.49
C HIS A 186 -19.00 -14.62 13.02
N ARG A 187 -19.15 -13.73 14.00
CA ARG A 187 -20.45 -13.42 14.62
C ARG A 187 -21.40 -12.69 13.66
N ILE A 188 -20.92 -11.70 12.89
CA ILE A 188 -21.78 -10.90 12.01
C ILE A 188 -21.78 -11.36 10.55
N GLY A 189 -20.94 -12.33 10.22
CA GLY A 189 -20.75 -12.84 8.87
C GLY A 189 -19.86 -11.96 7.99
N ILE A 190 -19.20 -12.59 7.01
CA ILE A 190 -18.17 -11.94 6.19
C ILE A 190 -18.69 -10.72 5.42
N ASN A 191 -19.85 -10.83 4.79
CA ASN A 191 -20.39 -9.74 3.97
C ASN A 191 -20.74 -8.50 4.81
N SER A 192 -21.38 -8.69 5.97
CA SER A 192 -21.70 -7.60 6.91
C SER A 192 -20.42 -6.99 7.49
N PHE A 193 -19.42 -7.81 7.78
CA PHE A 193 -18.13 -7.37 8.27
C PHE A 193 -17.38 -6.51 7.25
N MET A 194 -17.33 -6.94 6.00
CA MET A 194 -16.69 -6.18 4.91
C MET A 194 -17.36 -4.84 4.67
N LYS A 195 -18.71 -4.84 4.68
CA LYS A 195 -19.49 -3.60 4.53
C LYS A 195 -19.29 -2.64 5.71
N LYS A 196 -19.23 -3.17 6.93
CA LYS A 196 -19.02 -2.37 8.16
C LYS A 196 -17.67 -1.67 8.19
N TYR A 197 -16.62 -2.38 7.76
CA TYR A 197 -15.24 -1.91 7.89
C TYR A 197 -14.61 -1.47 6.57
N HIS A 198 -15.37 -1.48 5.47
CA HIS A 198 -14.90 -1.10 4.13
C HIS A 198 -13.58 -1.76 3.72
N ILE A 199 -13.42 -3.06 4.04
CA ILE A 199 -12.21 -3.81 3.74
C ILE A 199 -12.31 -4.40 2.35
N LYS A 200 -11.24 -4.30 1.57
CA LYS A 200 -11.06 -5.02 0.31
C LYS A 200 -9.99 -6.09 0.52
N PRO A 201 -10.34 -7.39 0.59
CA PRO A 201 -9.34 -8.44 0.69
C PRO A 201 -8.49 -8.47 -0.58
N ILE A 202 -7.22 -8.83 -0.45
CA ILE A 202 -6.28 -8.86 -1.57
C ILE A 202 -5.94 -10.29 -1.97
N ARG A 203 -5.63 -10.46 -3.25
CA ARG A 203 -4.99 -11.65 -3.78
C ARG A 203 -3.48 -11.50 -3.62
N LEU A 204 -2.82 -12.55 -3.20
CA LEU A 204 -1.37 -12.55 -3.00
C LEU A 204 -0.67 -13.09 -4.24
N SER A 205 0.54 -12.59 -4.50
CA SER A 205 1.45 -13.16 -5.49
C SER A 205 1.99 -14.50 -5.02
N ASP A 206 2.54 -15.29 -5.94
CA ASP A 206 3.20 -16.55 -5.62
C ASP A 206 4.32 -16.36 -4.58
N ASP A 207 5.11 -15.29 -4.73
CA ASP A 207 6.19 -14.95 -3.81
C ASP A 207 5.66 -14.57 -2.42
N ASP A 208 4.57 -13.80 -2.35
CA ASP A 208 3.93 -13.46 -1.09
C ASP A 208 3.34 -14.69 -0.38
N LEU A 209 2.75 -15.64 -1.15
CA LEU A 209 2.22 -16.89 -0.59
C LEU A 209 3.32 -17.74 0.07
N ILE A 210 4.51 -17.79 -0.54
CA ILE A 210 5.68 -18.47 0.04
C ILE A 210 6.20 -17.68 1.25
N ARG A 211 6.41 -16.36 1.08
CA ARG A 211 6.95 -15.47 2.13
C ARG A 211 6.12 -15.51 3.40
N PHE A 212 4.79 -15.57 3.27
CA PHE A 212 3.87 -15.62 4.41
C PHE A 212 3.59 -17.02 4.94
N HIS A 213 4.30 -18.03 4.42
CA HIS A 213 4.15 -19.45 4.79
C HIS A 213 2.73 -19.97 4.59
N ILE A 214 2.04 -19.48 3.55
CA ILE A 214 0.71 -19.97 3.16
C ILE A 214 0.84 -21.18 2.27
N LEU A 215 1.80 -21.15 1.32
CA LEU A 215 2.19 -22.27 0.48
C LEU A 215 3.68 -22.57 0.62
N SER A 216 4.05 -23.85 0.50
CA SER A 216 5.45 -24.23 0.28
C SER A 216 5.82 -24.10 -1.21
N LYS A 217 7.12 -24.01 -1.51
CA LYS A 217 7.61 -23.96 -2.90
C LYS A 217 7.19 -25.21 -3.68
N GLU A 218 7.31 -26.38 -3.08
CA GLU A 218 6.95 -27.66 -3.67
C GLU A 218 5.46 -27.67 -4.04
N ARG A 219 4.61 -27.21 -3.11
CA ARG A 219 3.16 -27.13 -3.36
C ARG A 219 2.79 -26.16 -4.45
N LEU A 220 3.50 -25.04 -4.55
CA LEU A 220 3.31 -24.07 -5.63
C LEU A 220 3.65 -24.68 -7.00
N GLU A 221 4.75 -25.43 -7.09
CA GLU A 221 5.15 -26.14 -8.32
C GLU A 221 4.14 -27.22 -8.70
N GLU A 222 3.67 -28.01 -7.76
CA GLU A 222 2.59 -28.98 -7.98
C GLU A 222 1.33 -28.32 -8.59
N LEU A 223 0.92 -27.17 -8.03
CA LEU A 223 -0.25 -26.44 -8.52
C LEU A 223 -0.06 -25.84 -9.90
N LYS A 224 1.17 -25.44 -10.25
CA LYS A 224 1.50 -24.96 -11.60
C LYS A 224 1.52 -26.07 -12.64
N ASN A 225 1.99 -27.26 -12.25
CA ASN A 225 2.06 -28.42 -13.14
C ASN A 225 0.69 -29.11 -13.33
N ALA A 226 -0.29 -28.78 -12.53
CA ALA A 226 -1.65 -29.34 -12.60
C ALA A 226 -2.63 -28.49 -13.43
N GLU A 227 -2.19 -27.36 -13.97
CA GLU A 227 -2.93 -26.50 -14.90
C GLU A 227 -2.65 -26.89 -16.34
#